data_8d7e9dbb07d271833e7d312cf6696035
#
_entry.id   8d7e9dbb07d271833e7d312cf6696035
#
_cell.length_a   1.000
_cell.length_b   1.000
_cell.length_c   1.000
_cell.angle_alpha   90.00
_cell.angle_beta   90.00
_cell.angle_gamma   90.00
#
_symmetry.space_group_name_H-M   'P 1'
#
loop_
_entity.id
_entity.type
_entity.pdbx_description
1 polymer ?
#
loop_
_entity_poly.entity_id
_entity_poly.type
_entity_poly.pdbx_seq_one_letter_code
_entity_poly.pdbx_strand_id
1 'polypeptide(L)'
;MISGHDTEAAVFKASEYFNAVKDGQIPPRWAKRLDFGLGQPTFTFTYTVPYLLTSGTMIAGLSSLSAFKFVMALSFPLSAFFAYLWLSRRFGMWQGLAAGIVYSLAPYHFANVYVRGAIGETVAAMVLPLSFYALDRLGEMQSRRSFAFAAIAIAAVILSHPFYGLVFSLIWLSYAAVNRWPRYVLLSIVGGYLISSFYIIPAFAYKNLTHLDRIEDYFLEKQDFVTIPKLIYSPWGFAAVAETEKDPMSVQIGFAALIMVCGAMFIFAKEKDKTAGLFLGLFVIAVFMMLPASLPVWQILSPLRALQFPWRLLFVVNIAAAFCAGYFLKGQKKAPVIAVVLIIAVLVLSRNFWSVGRYYPESDLTDMKKTIGYPGILTMLLEETPKWHVIQQESNPYTFFNVQSGQAGVKNLIWKTNYHKFEVTAEKQSVINDKTHYWPGWKVFVDGQETKLIDPYSKLSQGTLAFEVPPGIHIVESRLTEPLLNKAANAISLISLAFAIMLILKKDAKLA
;
A
#
# COMPACT_ATOMS: atom_id res chain seq x y z
N MET A 1 -5.18 21.01 -5.19
CA MET A 1 -5.07 19.54 -5.08
C MET A 1 -6.44 18.96 -4.84
N ILE A 2 -6.68 17.72 -5.25
CA ILE A 2 -7.87 16.96 -4.91
C ILE A 2 -7.78 16.56 -3.44
N SER A 3 -8.74 16.96 -2.61
CA SER A 3 -8.87 16.44 -1.26
C SER A 3 -9.41 15.00 -1.33
N GLY A 4 -8.72 14.07 -0.70
CA GLY A 4 -9.20 12.69 -0.52
C GLY A 4 -8.95 12.26 0.91
N HIS A 5 -9.56 11.15 1.36
CA HIS A 5 -9.44 10.68 2.74
C HIS A 5 -7.98 10.48 3.17
N ASP A 6 -7.14 9.92 2.28
CA ASP A 6 -5.74 9.56 2.55
C ASP A 6 -4.74 10.41 1.74
N THR A 7 -5.22 11.39 0.93
CA THR A 7 -4.38 12.05 -0.08
C THR A 7 -3.25 12.85 0.55
N GLU A 8 -3.55 13.64 1.56
CA GLU A 8 -2.58 14.48 2.25
C GLU A 8 -1.48 13.63 2.89
N ALA A 9 -1.88 12.57 3.60
CA ALA A 9 -0.95 11.62 4.21
C ALA A 9 -0.09 10.91 3.16
N ALA A 10 -0.67 10.51 2.03
CA ALA A 10 0.04 9.83 0.95
C ALA A 10 1.08 10.76 0.26
N VAL A 11 0.71 12.01 -0.01
CA VAL A 11 1.64 13.00 -0.59
C VAL A 11 2.77 13.33 0.37
N PHE A 12 2.45 13.47 1.66
CA PHE A 12 3.47 13.71 2.69
C PHE A 12 4.41 12.51 2.83
N LYS A 13 3.87 11.29 2.92
CA LYS A 13 4.67 10.04 2.93
C LYS A 13 5.54 9.92 1.67
N ALA A 14 5.05 10.32 0.48
CA ALA A 14 5.87 10.33 -0.74
C ALA A 14 7.09 11.27 -0.63
N SER A 15 6.89 12.47 -0.07
CA SER A 15 7.98 13.41 0.21
C SER A 15 8.98 12.84 1.22
N GLU A 16 8.49 12.23 2.32
CA GLU A 16 9.33 11.62 3.35
C GLU A 16 10.12 10.42 2.83
N TYR A 17 9.47 9.55 2.03
CA TYR A 17 10.13 8.41 1.41
C TYR A 17 11.28 8.84 0.49
N PHE A 18 11.02 9.86 -0.34
CA PHE A 18 12.04 10.43 -1.22
C PHE A 18 13.22 11.03 -0.44
N ASN A 19 12.94 11.78 0.66
CA ASN A 19 13.98 12.33 1.50
C ASN A 19 14.82 11.23 2.19
N ALA A 20 14.17 10.16 2.65
CA ALA A 20 14.85 9.01 3.24
C ALA A 20 15.79 8.33 2.23
N VAL A 21 15.34 8.15 0.97
CA VAL A 21 16.18 7.63 -0.12
C VAL A 21 17.38 8.55 -0.39
N LYS A 22 17.16 9.87 -0.47
CA LYS A 22 18.24 10.85 -0.67
C LYS A 22 19.28 10.85 0.44
N ASP A 23 18.87 10.60 1.66
CA ASP A 23 19.77 10.50 2.81
C ASP A 23 20.44 9.13 2.95
N GLY A 24 20.17 8.19 2.00
CA GLY A 24 20.82 6.89 1.91
C GLY A 24 20.12 5.75 2.65
N GLN A 25 18.87 5.91 3.08
CA GLN A 25 18.08 4.80 3.59
C GLN A 25 17.61 3.89 2.43
N ILE A 26 18.18 2.71 2.29
CA ILE A 26 17.83 1.72 1.26
C ILE A 26 17.75 0.33 1.91
N PRO A 27 16.51 -0.20 2.14
CA PRO A 27 15.21 0.45 1.95
C PRO A 27 14.93 1.52 3.02
N PRO A 28 14.09 2.53 2.74
CA PRO A 28 13.61 3.46 3.76
C PRO A 28 12.92 2.76 4.92
N ARG A 29 13.13 3.29 6.14
CA ARG A 29 12.50 2.82 7.38
C ARG A 29 11.87 3.94 8.17
N TRP A 30 12.47 5.11 8.15
CA TRP A 30 12.21 6.20 9.03
C TRP A 30 11.72 7.45 8.28
N ALA A 31 10.58 7.99 8.69
CA ALA A 31 10.03 9.24 8.21
C ALA A 31 10.27 10.34 9.26
N LYS A 32 11.25 11.20 9.01
CA LYS A 32 11.78 12.15 9.98
C LYS A 32 10.79 13.23 10.39
N ARG A 33 10.00 13.77 9.45
CA ARG A 33 9.13 14.93 9.71
C ARG A 33 7.77 14.56 10.28
N LEU A 34 7.44 13.26 10.35
CA LEU A 34 6.20 12.81 10.97
C LEU A 34 6.23 13.06 12.48
N ASP A 35 5.06 13.08 13.08
CA ASP A 35 4.85 13.28 14.50
C ASP A 35 5.61 14.51 15.04
N PHE A 36 5.24 15.69 14.53
CA PHE A 36 5.83 16.98 14.90
C PHE A 36 7.37 17.03 14.75
N GLY A 37 7.95 16.22 13.86
CA GLY A 37 9.40 16.16 13.65
C GLY A 37 10.15 15.19 14.57
N LEU A 38 9.44 14.48 15.46
CA LEU A 38 10.03 13.41 16.26
C LEU A 38 10.36 12.16 15.44
N GLY A 39 9.74 12.03 14.26
CA GLY A 39 9.93 10.94 13.34
C GLY A 39 9.17 9.66 13.71
N GLN A 40 8.95 8.81 12.72
CA GLN A 40 8.22 7.54 12.87
C GLN A 40 8.81 6.44 12.00
N PRO A 41 8.68 5.15 12.41
CA PRO A 41 9.11 3.99 11.64
C PRO A 41 8.14 3.63 10.50
N THR A 42 7.48 4.62 9.93
CA THR A 42 6.37 4.51 8.97
C THR A 42 6.69 3.55 7.82
N PHE A 43 7.90 3.62 7.24
CA PHE A 43 8.26 2.79 6.08
C PHE A 43 8.60 1.34 6.44
N THR A 44 8.59 0.99 7.72
CA THR A 44 8.60 -0.40 8.17
C THR A 44 7.22 -1.05 7.93
N PHE A 45 6.13 -0.27 7.98
CA PHE A 45 4.74 -0.75 7.90
C PHE A 45 4.02 -0.32 6.63
N THR A 46 4.52 0.72 5.95
CA THR A 46 3.92 1.23 4.72
C THR A 46 4.49 0.48 3.50
N TYR A 47 3.62 0.11 2.59
CA TYR A 47 3.95 -0.54 1.32
C TYR A 47 4.95 0.27 0.46
N THR A 48 5.80 -0.44 -0.31
CA THR A 48 7.00 0.15 -0.91
C THR A 48 6.82 0.61 -2.36
N VAL A 49 6.16 -0.20 -3.22
CA VAL A 49 6.11 0.05 -4.68
C VAL A 49 5.49 1.39 -5.04
N PRO A 50 4.36 1.84 -4.45
CA PRO A 50 3.79 3.16 -4.76
C PRO A 50 4.76 4.31 -4.49
N TYR A 51 5.50 4.24 -3.38
CA TYR A 51 6.45 5.29 -3.00
C TYR A 51 7.77 5.21 -3.76
N LEU A 52 8.18 4.03 -4.25
CA LEU A 52 9.25 3.90 -5.23
C LEU A 52 8.89 4.57 -6.56
N LEU A 53 7.66 4.38 -7.04
CA LEU A 53 7.18 5.02 -8.26
C LEU A 53 7.14 6.55 -8.12
N THR A 54 6.59 7.06 -7.02
CA THR A 54 6.59 8.52 -6.76
C THR A 54 8.01 9.04 -6.63
N SER A 55 8.91 8.36 -5.91
CA SER A 55 10.31 8.78 -5.78
C SER A 55 11.05 8.77 -7.11
N GLY A 56 10.81 7.79 -7.97
CA GLY A 56 11.37 7.77 -9.32
C GLY A 56 10.98 8.99 -10.15
N THR A 57 9.72 9.40 -10.08
CA THR A 57 9.25 10.62 -10.77
C THR A 57 9.75 11.91 -10.11
N MET A 58 9.96 11.92 -8.79
CA MET A 58 10.58 13.05 -8.08
C MET A 58 12.07 13.20 -8.42
N ILE A 59 12.80 12.12 -8.63
CA ILE A 59 14.17 12.15 -9.18
C ILE A 59 14.17 12.79 -10.56
N ALA A 60 13.13 12.57 -11.37
CA ALA A 60 12.96 13.22 -12.67
C ALA A 60 12.48 14.70 -12.58
N GLY A 61 12.36 15.27 -11.38
CA GLY A 61 12.08 16.68 -11.15
C GLY A 61 10.64 17.04 -10.80
N LEU A 62 9.72 16.06 -10.65
CA LEU A 62 8.35 16.35 -10.22
C LEU A 62 8.30 16.69 -8.73
N SER A 63 7.39 17.60 -8.33
CA SER A 63 7.05 17.78 -6.92
C SER A 63 6.35 16.54 -6.36
N SER A 64 6.34 16.36 -5.03
CA SER A 64 5.68 15.20 -4.39
C SER A 64 4.21 15.09 -4.77
N LEU A 65 3.50 16.22 -4.86
CA LEU A 65 2.12 16.26 -5.31
C LEU A 65 1.97 15.87 -6.78
N SER A 66 2.84 16.40 -7.66
CA SER A 66 2.81 16.06 -9.08
C SER A 66 3.18 14.60 -9.33
N ALA A 67 4.14 14.05 -8.56
CA ALA A 67 4.52 12.65 -8.58
C ALA A 67 3.35 11.74 -8.15
N PHE A 68 2.67 12.10 -7.06
CA PHE A 68 1.47 11.40 -6.61
C PHE A 68 0.38 11.40 -7.68
N LYS A 69 0.03 12.58 -8.22
CA LYS A 69 -0.98 12.70 -9.30
C LYS A 69 -0.61 11.89 -10.53
N PHE A 70 0.66 11.90 -10.92
CA PHE A 70 1.15 11.14 -12.07
C PHE A 70 0.97 9.64 -11.87
N VAL A 71 1.37 9.09 -10.71
CA VAL A 71 1.19 7.67 -10.40
C VAL A 71 -0.28 7.28 -10.36
N MET A 72 -1.14 8.11 -9.74
CA MET A 72 -2.58 7.88 -9.70
C MET A 72 -3.21 7.90 -11.10
N ALA A 73 -2.85 8.87 -11.94
CA ALA A 73 -3.33 8.96 -13.33
C ALA A 73 -2.85 7.78 -14.19
N LEU A 74 -1.57 7.38 -14.01
CA LEU A 74 -0.96 6.26 -14.73
C LEU A 74 -1.65 4.92 -14.42
N SER A 75 -2.31 4.80 -13.26
CA SER A 75 -3.02 3.58 -12.87
C SER A 75 -4.14 3.21 -13.84
N PHE A 76 -4.84 4.18 -14.44
CA PHE A 76 -5.91 3.90 -15.39
C PHE A 76 -5.40 3.22 -16.67
N PRO A 77 -4.49 3.81 -17.46
CA PRO A 77 -4.03 3.17 -18.69
C PRO A 77 -3.26 1.86 -18.43
N LEU A 78 -2.45 1.77 -17.35
CA LEU A 78 -1.69 0.55 -17.08
C LEU A 78 -2.58 -0.58 -16.56
N SER A 79 -3.59 -0.31 -15.74
CA SER A 79 -4.54 -1.35 -15.31
C SER A 79 -5.35 -1.89 -16.50
N ALA A 80 -5.80 -1.01 -17.41
CA ALA A 80 -6.45 -1.41 -18.64
C ALA A 80 -5.52 -2.27 -19.52
N PHE A 81 -4.27 -1.85 -19.69
CA PHE A 81 -3.28 -2.56 -20.49
C PHE A 81 -2.93 -3.94 -19.92
N PHE A 82 -2.69 -4.05 -18.62
CA PHE A 82 -2.36 -5.35 -18.02
C PHE A 82 -3.56 -6.29 -18.00
N ALA A 83 -4.78 -5.77 -17.78
CA ALA A 83 -6.00 -6.56 -17.94
C ALA A 83 -6.23 -6.98 -19.37
N TYR A 84 -5.95 -6.10 -20.34
CA TYR A 84 -5.96 -6.45 -21.77
C TYR A 84 -4.97 -7.58 -22.08
N LEU A 85 -3.71 -7.49 -21.64
CA LEU A 85 -2.71 -8.53 -21.89
C LEU A 85 -3.17 -9.90 -21.36
N TRP A 86 -3.76 -9.92 -20.15
CA TRP A 86 -4.28 -11.15 -19.57
C TRP A 86 -5.49 -11.70 -20.34
N LEU A 87 -6.52 -10.88 -20.50
CA LEU A 87 -7.82 -11.33 -20.98
C LEU A 87 -7.90 -11.49 -22.50
N SER A 88 -7.09 -10.73 -23.29
CA SER A 88 -6.99 -10.91 -24.72
C SER A 88 -6.39 -12.27 -25.12
N ARG A 89 -5.46 -12.75 -24.30
CA ARG A 89 -4.86 -14.06 -24.49
C ARG A 89 -5.84 -15.22 -24.28
N ARG A 90 -6.79 -15.02 -23.34
CA ARG A 90 -7.81 -16.03 -23.02
C ARG A 90 -9.03 -15.99 -23.95
N PHE A 91 -9.45 -14.82 -24.35
CA PHE A 91 -10.75 -14.61 -24.97
C PHE A 91 -10.69 -13.96 -26.35
N GLY A 92 -9.54 -13.38 -26.72
CA GLY A 92 -9.35 -12.65 -27.97
C GLY A 92 -9.21 -11.15 -27.77
N MET A 93 -8.73 -10.46 -28.81
CA MET A 93 -8.30 -9.04 -28.75
C MET A 93 -9.43 -8.10 -28.29
N TRP A 94 -10.61 -8.17 -28.92
CA TRP A 94 -11.73 -7.27 -28.62
C TRP A 94 -12.33 -7.52 -27.24
N GLN A 95 -12.39 -8.80 -26.86
CA GLN A 95 -12.85 -9.23 -25.54
C GLN A 95 -11.93 -8.74 -24.44
N GLY A 96 -10.62 -8.87 -24.64
CA GLY A 96 -9.62 -8.37 -23.73
C GLY A 96 -9.63 -6.85 -23.61
N LEU A 97 -9.81 -6.12 -24.73
CA LEU A 97 -9.90 -4.67 -24.73
C LEU A 97 -11.11 -4.18 -23.92
N ALA A 98 -12.28 -4.73 -24.18
CA ALA A 98 -13.50 -4.38 -23.46
C ALA A 98 -13.39 -4.71 -21.96
N ALA A 99 -12.88 -5.89 -21.63
CA ALA A 99 -12.68 -6.32 -20.24
C ALA A 99 -11.63 -5.45 -19.49
N GLY A 100 -10.56 -5.03 -20.18
CA GLY A 100 -9.56 -4.11 -19.65
C GLY A 100 -10.15 -2.73 -19.31
N ILE A 101 -11.03 -2.22 -20.18
CA ILE A 101 -11.73 -0.95 -19.95
C ILE A 101 -12.74 -1.09 -18.80
N VAL A 102 -13.52 -2.17 -18.74
CA VAL A 102 -14.42 -2.46 -17.61
C VAL A 102 -13.66 -2.49 -16.27
N TYR A 103 -12.48 -3.12 -16.27
CA TYR A 103 -11.62 -3.19 -15.09
C TYR A 103 -11.09 -1.81 -14.66
N SER A 104 -10.50 -1.10 -15.60
CA SER A 104 -9.83 0.18 -15.35
C SER A 104 -10.80 1.28 -14.96
N LEU A 105 -11.97 1.34 -15.60
CA LEU A 105 -12.99 2.36 -15.36
C LEU A 105 -14.09 1.87 -14.41
N ALA A 106 -13.81 0.89 -13.56
CA ALA A 106 -14.71 0.48 -12.50
C ALA A 106 -14.90 1.62 -11.47
N PRO A 107 -16.13 1.85 -10.96
CA PRO A 107 -16.42 2.93 -10.00
C PRO A 107 -15.49 2.94 -8.79
N TYR A 108 -15.12 1.76 -8.28
CA TYR A 108 -14.20 1.65 -7.15
C TYR A 108 -12.77 2.12 -7.48
N HIS A 109 -12.31 1.98 -8.72
CA HIS A 109 -11.02 2.54 -9.12
C HIS A 109 -11.05 4.08 -9.06
N PHE A 110 -12.11 4.71 -9.55
CA PHE A 110 -12.32 6.15 -9.41
C PHE A 110 -12.41 6.57 -7.94
N ALA A 111 -13.15 5.82 -7.12
CA ALA A 111 -13.25 6.11 -5.68
C ALA A 111 -11.87 6.07 -5.00
N ASN A 112 -11.02 5.10 -5.32
CA ASN A 112 -9.65 5.03 -4.79
C ASN A 112 -8.80 6.22 -5.24
N VAL A 113 -8.95 6.70 -6.48
CA VAL A 113 -8.16 7.80 -7.04
C VAL A 113 -8.68 9.16 -6.56
N TYR A 114 -9.99 9.42 -6.69
CA TYR A 114 -10.55 10.76 -6.55
C TYR A 114 -11.18 11.05 -5.20
N VAL A 115 -11.64 10.01 -4.47
CA VAL A 115 -12.29 10.17 -3.17
C VAL A 115 -11.34 9.80 -2.04
N ARG A 116 -10.68 8.64 -2.13
CA ARG A 116 -9.82 8.14 -1.07
C ARG A 116 -8.37 8.65 -1.15
N GLY A 117 -7.83 8.81 -2.35
CA GLY A 117 -6.40 9.05 -2.51
C GLY A 117 -5.54 7.84 -2.11
N ALA A 118 -6.11 6.63 -2.16
CA ALA A 118 -5.52 5.38 -1.67
C ALA A 118 -4.46 4.84 -2.65
N ILE A 119 -3.28 5.44 -2.67
CA ILE A 119 -2.21 5.13 -3.63
C ILE A 119 -1.80 3.65 -3.61
N GLY A 120 -1.76 3.01 -2.43
CA GLY A 120 -1.40 1.59 -2.30
C GLY A 120 -2.39 0.68 -3.00
N GLU A 121 -3.68 0.83 -2.73
CA GLU A 121 -4.74 0.05 -3.38
C GLU A 121 -4.79 0.33 -4.89
N THR A 122 -4.61 1.58 -5.29
CA THR A 122 -4.60 1.99 -6.69
C THR A 122 -3.46 1.34 -7.47
N VAL A 123 -2.24 1.34 -6.93
CA VAL A 123 -1.08 0.69 -7.58
C VAL A 123 -1.21 -0.83 -7.53
N ALA A 124 -1.72 -1.40 -6.43
CA ALA A 124 -2.00 -2.84 -6.37
C ALA A 124 -3.03 -3.26 -7.44
N ALA A 125 -4.13 -2.52 -7.58
CA ALA A 125 -5.11 -2.75 -8.64
C ALA A 125 -4.49 -2.61 -10.04
N MET A 126 -3.58 -1.66 -10.23
CA MET A 126 -2.86 -1.49 -11.50
C MET A 126 -2.06 -2.73 -11.88
N VAL A 127 -1.29 -3.31 -10.96
CA VAL A 127 -0.38 -4.44 -11.24
C VAL A 127 -1.06 -5.80 -11.10
N LEU A 128 -2.22 -5.89 -10.48
CA LEU A 128 -2.91 -7.15 -10.21
C LEU A 128 -3.20 -7.98 -11.46
N PRO A 129 -3.75 -7.45 -12.56
CA PRO A 129 -3.98 -8.24 -13.78
C PRO A 129 -2.69 -8.78 -14.40
N LEU A 130 -1.54 -8.08 -14.22
CA LEU A 130 -0.24 -8.56 -14.67
C LEU A 130 0.16 -9.86 -13.95
N SER A 131 -0.22 -10.01 -12.66
CA SER A 131 0.02 -11.26 -11.94
C SER A 131 -0.73 -12.45 -12.58
N PHE A 132 -1.99 -12.27 -12.93
CA PHE A 132 -2.75 -13.32 -13.63
C PHE A 132 -2.19 -13.63 -15.03
N TYR A 133 -1.78 -12.61 -15.77
CA TYR A 133 -1.08 -12.81 -17.05
C TYR A 133 0.21 -13.62 -16.86
N ALA A 134 0.99 -13.29 -15.84
CA ALA A 134 2.24 -14.00 -15.52
C ALA A 134 1.97 -15.46 -15.11
N LEU A 135 0.89 -15.72 -14.38
CA LEU A 135 0.47 -17.07 -13.99
C LEU A 135 0.00 -17.89 -15.20
N ASP A 136 -0.77 -17.32 -16.13
CA ASP A 136 -1.13 -17.99 -17.36
C ASP A 136 0.13 -18.35 -18.19
N ARG A 137 1.07 -17.40 -18.29
CA ARG A 137 2.36 -17.67 -18.95
C ARG A 137 3.15 -18.80 -18.26
N LEU A 138 3.11 -18.83 -16.94
CA LEU A 138 3.77 -19.88 -16.15
C LEU A 138 3.11 -21.24 -16.40
N GLY A 139 1.78 -21.30 -16.38
CA GLY A 139 1.01 -22.53 -16.62
C GLY A 139 1.24 -23.14 -18.01
N GLU A 140 1.36 -22.29 -19.03
CA GLU A 140 1.61 -22.70 -20.42
C GLU A 140 3.05 -23.11 -20.70
N MET A 141 3.99 -22.25 -20.27
CA MET A 141 5.41 -22.40 -20.63
C MET A 141 6.16 -23.35 -19.68
N GLN A 142 5.76 -23.36 -18.41
CA GLN A 142 6.44 -24.08 -17.33
C GLN A 142 7.96 -23.91 -17.37
N SER A 143 8.39 -22.67 -17.57
CA SER A 143 9.80 -22.33 -17.77
C SER A 143 10.35 -21.48 -16.61
N ARG A 144 11.69 -21.48 -16.48
CA ARG A 144 12.39 -20.69 -15.47
C ARG A 144 12.10 -19.19 -15.58
N ARG A 145 12.00 -18.67 -16.82
CA ARG A 145 11.67 -17.26 -17.06
C ARG A 145 10.25 -16.93 -16.64
N SER A 146 9.27 -17.79 -17.01
CA SER A 146 7.88 -17.58 -16.64
C SER A 146 7.65 -17.67 -15.13
N PHE A 147 8.38 -18.56 -14.44
CA PHE A 147 8.40 -18.66 -12.99
C PHE A 147 8.91 -17.36 -12.34
N ALA A 148 10.07 -16.87 -12.75
CA ALA A 148 10.67 -15.64 -12.23
C ALA A 148 9.77 -14.43 -12.47
N PHE A 149 9.18 -14.32 -13.65
CA PHE A 149 8.23 -13.27 -13.99
C PHE A 149 6.99 -13.32 -13.10
N ALA A 150 6.43 -14.52 -12.85
CA ALA A 150 5.29 -14.69 -11.96
C ALA A 150 5.63 -14.31 -10.50
N ALA A 151 6.80 -14.71 -9.99
CA ALA A 151 7.25 -14.34 -8.65
C ALA A 151 7.42 -12.81 -8.50
N ILE A 152 8.00 -12.13 -9.49
CA ILE A 152 8.17 -10.66 -9.49
C ILE A 152 6.80 -9.97 -9.58
N ALA A 153 5.87 -10.44 -10.44
CA ALA A 153 4.55 -9.86 -10.56
C ALA A 153 3.73 -10.01 -9.26
N ILE A 154 3.84 -11.15 -8.59
CA ILE A 154 3.24 -11.39 -7.27
C ILE A 154 3.86 -10.47 -6.22
N ALA A 155 5.20 -10.36 -6.18
CA ALA A 155 5.90 -9.45 -5.27
C ALA A 155 5.45 -7.99 -5.48
N ALA A 156 5.25 -7.56 -6.73
CA ALA A 156 4.76 -6.22 -7.04
C ALA A 156 3.38 -5.96 -6.43
N VAL A 157 2.46 -6.94 -6.43
CA VAL A 157 1.15 -6.82 -5.77
C VAL A 157 1.32 -6.74 -4.25
N ILE A 158 2.11 -7.64 -3.65
CA ILE A 158 2.38 -7.68 -2.19
C ILE A 158 2.97 -6.35 -1.70
N LEU A 159 3.98 -5.84 -2.41
CA LEU A 159 4.69 -4.60 -2.07
C LEU A 159 3.90 -3.33 -2.44
N SER A 160 2.83 -3.45 -3.21
CA SER A 160 1.89 -2.34 -3.47
C SER A 160 0.81 -2.25 -2.41
N HIS A 161 0.31 -3.41 -1.92
CA HIS A 161 -0.65 -3.46 -0.83
C HIS A 161 -0.67 -4.87 -0.23
N PRO A 162 -0.22 -5.08 1.02
CA PRO A 162 -0.05 -6.41 1.60
C PRO A 162 -1.34 -7.21 1.70
N PHE A 163 -2.50 -6.53 1.92
CA PHE A 163 -3.79 -7.22 1.93
C PHE A 163 -4.21 -7.77 0.57
N TYR A 164 -3.91 -7.06 -0.52
CA TYR A 164 -4.09 -7.63 -1.86
C TYR A 164 -3.23 -8.89 -2.00
N GLY A 165 -1.96 -8.83 -1.56
CA GLY A 165 -1.07 -9.99 -1.57
C GLY A 165 -1.67 -11.17 -0.81
N LEU A 166 -2.19 -10.94 0.40
CA LEU A 166 -2.78 -11.99 1.23
C LEU A 166 -4.04 -12.60 0.58
N VAL A 167 -5.02 -11.78 0.22
CA VAL A 167 -6.29 -12.24 -0.36
C VAL A 167 -6.04 -12.93 -1.72
N PHE A 168 -5.21 -12.32 -2.56
CA PHE A 168 -4.93 -12.90 -3.87
C PHE A 168 -4.03 -14.13 -3.82
N SER A 169 -3.26 -14.38 -2.76
CA SER A 169 -2.55 -15.65 -2.60
C SER A 169 -3.51 -16.85 -2.64
N LEU A 170 -4.64 -16.76 -1.95
CA LEU A 170 -5.68 -17.80 -2.00
C LEU A 170 -6.37 -17.87 -3.37
N ILE A 171 -6.63 -16.73 -3.99
CA ILE A 171 -7.27 -16.65 -5.31
C ILE A 171 -6.34 -17.22 -6.38
N TRP A 172 -5.04 -16.89 -6.38
CA TRP A 172 -4.05 -17.43 -7.32
C TRP A 172 -3.90 -18.95 -7.18
N LEU A 173 -3.88 -19.46 -5.93
CA LEU A 173 -3.85 -20.93 -5.70
C LEU A 173 -5.12 -21.60 -6.23
N SER A 174 -6.30 -21.04 -5.96
CA SER A 174 -7.59 -21.53 -6.46
C SER A 174 -7.63 -21.51 -8.01
N TYR A 175 -7.13 -20.42 -8.59
CA TYR A 175 -7.01 -20.26 -10.04
C TYR A 175 -6.08 -21.32 -10.66
N ALA A 176 -4.95 -21.57 -10.01
CA ALA A 176 -4.00 -22.59 -10.43
C ALA A 176 -4.55 -24.01 -10.28
N ALA A 177 -5.29 -24.26 -9.19
CA ALA A 177 -5.91 -25.57 -8.96
C ALA A 177 -6.94 -25.91 -10.04
N VAL A 178 -7.79 -24.94 -10.38
CA VAL A 178 -8.78 -25.09 -11.48
C VAL A 178 -8.11 -25.35 -12.83
N ASN A 179 -6.95 -24.71 -13.09
CA ASN A 179 -6.18 -24.84 -14.33
C ASN A 179 -5.11 -25.95 -14.28
N ARG A 180 -5.03 -26.73 -13.19
CA ARG A 180 -4.17 -27.93 -13.02
C ARG A 180 -2.66 -27.69 -12.95
N TRP A 181 -2.21 -26.53 -12.43
CA TRP A 181 -0.78 -26.24 -12.24
C TRP A 181 -0.46 -25.59 -10.87
N PRO A 182 -1.04 -26.11 -9.75
CA PRO A 182 -0.95 -25.42 -8.46
C PRO A 182 0.48 -25.36 -7.87
N ARG A 183 1.34 -26.39 -8.13
CA ARG A 183 2.71 -26.44 -7.55
C ARG A 183 3.57 -25.25 -8.01
N TYR A 184 3.54 -24.92 -9.28
CA TYR A 184 4.37 -23.82 -9.81
C TYR A 184 3.89 -22.46 -9.31
N VAL A 185 2.58 -22.29 -9.14
CA VAL A 185 2.01 -21.05 -8.58
C VAL A 185 2.32 -20.94 -7.12
N LEU A 186 2.21 -22.02 -6.33
CA LEU A 186 2.63 -22.01 -4.93
C LEU A 186 4.09 -21.58 -4.79
N LEU A 187 4.99 -22.16 -5.58
CA LEU A 187 6.40 -21.77 -5.58
C LEU A 187 6.60 -20.29 -5.98
N SER A 188 5.82 -19.80 -6.96
CA SER A 188 5.89 -18.39 -7.36
C SER A 188 5.36 -17.45 -6.27
N ILE A 189 4.33 -17.84 -5.52
CA ILE A 189 3.84 -17.10 -4.35
C ILE A 189 4.92 -17.05 -3.29
N VAL A 190 5.54 -18.18 -2.96
CA VAL A 190 6.69 -18.24 -2.02
C VAL A 190 7.82 -17.33 -2.52
N GLY A 191 8.17 -17.39 -3.82
CA GLY A 191 9.16 -16.50 -4.42
C GLY A 191 8.81 -15.03 -4.29
N GLY A 192 7.53 -14.67 -4.48
CA GLY A 192 7.02 -13.31 -4.29
C GLY A 192 7.16 -12.83 -2.84
N TYR A 193 6.83 -13.67 -1.86
CA TYR A 193 7.04 -13.36 -0.44
C TYR A 193 8.53 -13.28 -0.07
N LEU A 194 9.38 -14.14 -0.62
CA LEU A 194 10.84 -14.05 -0.41
C LEU A 194 11.40 -12.73 -0.96
N ILE A 195 10.99 -12.30 -2.14
CA ILE A 195 11.35 -11.00 -2.70
C ILE A 195 10.83 -9.85 -1.82
N SER A 196 9.70 -10.02 -1.16
CA SER A 196 9.06 -9.02 -0.30
C SER A 196 9.51 -9.08 1.17
N SER A 197 10.44 -9.98 1.53
CA SER A 197 10.86 -10.25 2.91
C SER A 197 11.39 -9.01 3.62
N PHE A 198 12.11 -8.11 2.92
CA PHE A 198 12.63 -6.87 3.48
C PHE A 198 11.55 -5.97 4.10
N TYR A 199 10.32 -6.10 3.61
CA TYR A 199 9.14 -5.39 4.10
C TYR A 199 8.35 -6.25 5.09
N ILE A 200 7.97 -7.47 4.69
CA ILE A 200 7.04 -8.32 5.44
C ILE A 200 7.63 -8.74 6.81
N ILE A 201 8.89 -9.17 6.86
CA ILE A 201 9.50 -9.68 8.11
C ILE A 201 9.60 -8.57 9.17
N PRO A 202 10.17 -7.37 8.88
CA PRO A 202 10.20 -6.30 9.87
C PRO A 202 8.81 -5.81 10.27
N ALA A 203 7.85 -5.70 9.33
CA ALA A 203 6.48 -5.30 9.64
C ALA A 203 5.83 -6.22 10.68
N PHE A 204 5.95 -7.54 10.50
CA PHE A 204 5.43 -8.51 11.47
C PHE A 204 6.17 -8.50 12.80
N ALA A 205 7.50 -8.38 12.77
CA ALA A 205 8.32 -8.43 13.98
C ALA A 205 8.10 -7.21 14.89
N TYR A 206 7.89 -6.04 14.30
CA TYR A 206 7.79 -4.79 15.06
C TYR A 206 6.35 -4.25 15.25
N LYS A 207 5.32 -4.90 14.69
CA LYS A 207 3.93 -4.43 14.79
C LYS A 207 3.50 -4.16 16.25
N ASN A 208 3.93 -5.00 17.18
CA ASN A 208 3.57 -4.88 18.60
C ASN A 208 4.28 -3.72 19.33
N LEU A 209 5.25 -3.08 18.69
CA LEU A 209 5.92 -1.88 19.21
C LEU A 209 5.18 -0.57 18.86
N THR A 210 4.12 -0.68 18.05
CA THR A 210 3.28 0.44 17.61
C THR A 210 1.82 0.20 17.97
N HIS A 211 0.95 1.15 17.63
CA HIS A 211 -0.50 1.07 17.85
C HIS A 211 -1.28 0.44 16.68
N LEU A 212 -0.64 -0.38 15.86
CA LEU A 212 -1.29 -1.06 14.72
C LEU A 212 -2.40 -2.04 15.12
N ASP A 213 -2.43 -2.48 16.37
CA ASP A 213 -3.54 -3.25 16.97
C ASP A 213 -4.88 -2.51 16.91
N ARG A 214 -4.89 -1.18 16.96
CA ARG A 214 -6.11 -0.36 16.82
C ARG A 214 -6.85 -0.52 15.49
N ILE A 215 -6.19 -1.01 14.46
CA ILE A 215 -6.82 -1.27 13.16
C ILE A 215 -7.91 -2.34 13.27
N GLU A 216 -7.69 -3.39 14.07
CA GLU A 216 -8.68 -4.45 14.30
C GLU A 216 -9.88 -3.92 15.11
N ASP A 217 -9.62 -3.05 16.10
CA ASP A 217 -10.65 -2.42 16.92
C ASP A 217 -11.57 -1.53 16.07
N TYR A 218 -11.00 -0.78 15.12
CA TYR A 218 -11.77 0.06 14.21
C TYR A 218 -12.80 -0.74 13.42
N PHE A 219 -12.46 -1.93 12.92
CA PHE A 219 -13.41 -2.80 12.22
C PHE A 219 -14.58 -3.20 13.11
N LEU A 220 -14.30 -3.55 14.39
CA LEU A 220 -15.34 -3.99 15.34
C LEU A 220 -16.29 -2.84 15.72
N GLU A 221 -15.78 -1.61 15.79
CA GLU A 221 -16.57 -0.43 16.13
C GLU A 221 -17.45 0.05 14.98
N LYS A 222 -16.91 0.12 13.76
CA LYS A 222 -17.58 0.75 12.62
C LYS A 222 -18.42 -0.20 11.79
N GLN A 223 -17.95 -1.45 11.57
CA GLN A 223 -18.66 -2.47 10.80
C GLN A 223 -19.27 -1.94 9.49
N ASP A 224 -18.52 -1.14 8.73
CA ASP A 224 -18.98 -0.44 7.51
C ASP A 224 -19.41 -1.42 6.40
N PHE A 225 -20.44 -2.22 6.70
CA PHE A 225 -21.10 -3.08 5.73
C PHE A 225 -21.96 -2.25 4.77
N VAL A 226 -22.18 -2.81 3.58
CA VAL A 226 -22.99 -2.16 2.55
C VAL A 226 -24.23 -3.00 2.24
N THR A 227 -25.22 -2.39 1.63
CA THR A 227 -26.46 -3.07 1.21
C THR A 227 -26.45 -3.35 -0.29
N ILE A 228 -27.21 -4.36 -0.74
CA ILE A 228 -27.33 -4.69 -2.17
C ILE A 228 -27.77 -3.48 -3.02
N PRO A 229 -28.76 -2.66 -2.62
CA PRO A 229 -29.09 -1.46 -3.38
C PRO A 229 -27.92 -0.52 -3.59
N LYS A 230 -27.08 -0.28 -2.55
CA LYS A 230 -25.88 0.57 -2.67
C LYS A 230 -24.81 -0.04 -3.59
N LEU A 231 -24.69 -1.37 -3.65
CA LEU A 231 -23.80 -2.06 -4.58
C LEU A 231 -24.28 -2.00 -6.04
N ILE A 232 -25.58 -1.92 -6.26
CA ILE A 232 -26.16 -1.73 -7.61
C ILE A 232 -26.02 -0.26 -8.02
N TYR A 233 -26.44 0.65 -7.16
CA TYR A 233 -26.37 2.09 -7.40
C TYR A 233 -26.13 2.84 -6.09
N SER A 234 -25.12 3.68 -6.07
CA SER A 234 -24.91 4.69 -5.03
C SER A 234 -24.44 5.99 -5.69
N PRO A 235 -24.91 7.16 -5.24
CA PRO A 235 -24.46 8.45 -5.75
C PRO A 235 -22.96 8.61 -5.62
N TRP A 236 -22.37 9.45 -6.46
CA TRP A 236 -20.97 9.83 -6.33
C TRP A 236 -20.84 10.85 -5.21
N GLY A 237 -20.11 10.53 -4.17
CA GLY A 237 -19.92 11.35 -2.99
C GLY A 237 -18.49 11.25 -2.45
N PHE A 238 -18.16 12.07 -1.44
CA PHE A 238 -16.81 12.28 -0.95
C PHE A 238 -16.63 12.03 0.55
N ALA A 239 -17.71 11.77 1.30
CA ALA A 239 -17.64 11.43 2.71
C ALA A 239 -17.33 9.93 2.92
N ALA A 240 -17.17 9.52 4.18
CA ALA A 240 -17.05 8.11 4.55
C ALA A 240 -18.31 7.31 4.13
N VAL A 241 -18.20 5.97 4.08
CA VAL A 241 -19.32 5.09 3.64
C VAL A 241 -20.43 5.00 4.67
N ALA A 242 -20.26 5.55 5.88
CA ALA A 242 -21.24 5.49 6.97
C ALA A 242 -22.64 5.98 6.56
N GLU A 243 -23.69 5.32 7.08
CA GLU A 243 -25.09 5.66 6.74
C GLU A 243 -25.53 7.07 7.18
N THR A 244 -24.86 7.62 8.18
CA THR A 244 -25.12 8.96 8.73
C THR A 244 -24.54 10.09 7.91
N GLU A 245 -23.68 9.81 6.92
CA GLU A 245 -23.03 10.82 6.12
C GLU A 245 -23.94 11.36 5.02
N LYS A 246 -23.92 12.68 4.81
CA LYS A 246 -24.77 13.36 3.82
C LYS A 246 -24.33 13.14 2.36
N ASP A 247 -23.06 12.77 2.14
CA ASP A 247 -22.47 12.62 0.80
C ASP A 247 -21.50 11.44 0.79
N PRO A 248 -21.99 10.20 1.05
CA PRO A 248 -21.12 9.04 1.22
C PRO A 248 -20.43 8.65 -0.09
N MET A 249 -19.20 8.14 0.03
CA MET A 249 -18.46 7.59 -1.10
C MET A 249 -19.26 6.49 -1.80
N SER A 250 -19.27 6.53 -3.13
CA SER A 250 -19.93 5.49 -3.93
C SER A 250 -19.22 4.13 -3.78
N VAL A 251 -20.01 3.09 -3.50
CA VAL A 251 -19.59 1.69 -3.39
C VAL A 251 -20.20 0.80 -4.46
N GLN A 252 -20.77 1.40 -5.53
CA GLN A 252 -21.42 0.65 -6.59
C GLN A 252 -20.43 -0.17 -7.43
N ILE A 253 -20.87 -1.33 -7.89
CA ILE A 253 -20.10 -2.22 -8.77
C ILE A 253 -20.02 -1.63 -10.19
N GLY A 254 -21.07 -0.93 -10.61
CA GLY A 254 -21.23 -0.37 -11.95
C GLY A 254 -22.09 -1.24 -12.87
N PHE A 255 -23.03 -0.58 -13.57
CA PHE A 255 -24.03 -1.26 -14.40
C PHE A 255 -23.41 -2.12 -15.51
N ALA A 256 -22.36 -1.64 -16.18
CA ALA A 256 -21.71 -2.41 -17.22
C ALA A 256 -21.12 -3.74 -16.69
N ALA A 257 -20.47 -3.69 -15.53
CA ALA A 257 -19.93 -4.87 -14.86
C ALA A 257 -21.04 -5.86 -14.47
N LEU A 258 -22.14 -5.37 -13.88
CA LEU A 258 -23.29 -6.21 -13.51
C LEU A 258 -23.92 -6.91 -14.72
N ILE A 259 -24.13 -6.20 -15.83
CA ILE A 259 -24.64 -6.78 -17.07
C ILE A 259 -23.70 -7.89 -17.60
N MET A 260 -22.38 -7.65 -17.58
CA MET A 260 -21.41 -8.63 -18.03
C MET A 260 -21.37 -9.86 -17.13
N VAL A 261 -21.49 -9.70 -15.82
CA VAL A 261 -21.56 -10.81 -14.86
C VAL A 261 -22.84 -11.63 -15.07
N CYS A 262 -24.00 -10.98 -15.23
CA CYS A 262 -25.26 -11.68 -15.53
C CYS A 262 -25.17 -12.44 -16.85
N GLY A 263 -24.60 -11.85 -17.90
CA GLY A 263 -24.36 -12.51 -19.17
C GLY A 263 -23.41 -13.71 -19.05
N ALA A 264 -22.34 -13.56 -18.25
CA ALA A 264 -21.41 -14.64 -17.96
C ALA A 264 -22.07 -15.80 -17.21
N MET A 265 -22.96 -15.51 -16.24
CA MET A 265 -23.75 -16.55 -15.54
C MET A 265 -24.62 -17.36 -16.50
N PHE A 266 -25.26 -16.70 -17.48
CA PHE A 266 -26.08 -17.37 -18.47
C PHE A 266 -25.25 -18.33 -19.35
N ILE A 267 -24.05 -17.89 -19.80
CA ILE A 267 -23.15 -18.75 -20.57
C ILE A 267 -22.62 -19.90 -19.71
N PHE A 268 -22.21 -19.60 -18.47
CA PHE A 268 -21.71 -20.59 -17.53
C PHE A 268 -22.74 -21.69 -17.25
N ALA A 269 -24.00 -21.35 -17.16
CA ALA A 269 -25.08 -22.35 -16.97
C ALA A 269 -25.08 -23.44 -18.04
N LYS A 270 -24.61 -23.11 -19.27
CA LYS A 270 -24.52 -24.03 -20.43
C LYS A 270 -23.15 -24.70 -20.54
N GLU A 271 -22.07 -23.92 -20.49
CA GLU A 271 -20.70 -24.40 -20.76
C GLU A 271 -20.03 -25.06 -19.55
N LYS A 272 -20.40 -24.68 -18.31
CA LYS A 272 -19.80 -25.19 -17.07
C LYS A 272 -18.27 -25.01 -17.01
N ASP A 273 -17.73 -23.93 -17.62
CA ASP A 273 -16.31 -23.62 -17.60
C ASP A 273 -15.83 -23.39 -16.15
N LYS A 274 -14.87 -24.19 -15.69
CA LYS A 274 -14.42 -24.18 -14.28
C LYS A 274 -13.79 -22.85 -13.86
N THR A 275 -13.06 -22.21 -14.79
CA THR A 275 -12.42 -20.92 -14.50
C THR A 275 -13.47 -19.81 -14.41
N ALA A 276 -14.48 -19.84 -15.30
CA ALA A 276 -15.61 -18.93 -15.21
C ALA A 276 -16.39 -19.13 -13.91
N GLY A 277 -16.62 -20.40 -13.53
CA GLY A 277 -17.22 -20.74 -12.22
C GLY A 277 -16.45 -20.20 -11.02
N LEU A 278 -15.11 -20.25 -11.07
CA LEU A 278 -14.29 -19.64 -10.02
C LEU A 278 -14.52 -18.13 -9.91
N PHE A 279 -14.43 -17.37 -11.02
CA PHE A 279 -14.60 -15.93 -10.98
C PHE A 279 -16.02 -15.48 -10.64
N LEU A 280 -17.04 -16.22 -11.10
CA LEU A 280 -18.42 -16.01 -10.67
C LEU A 280 -18.60 -16.29 -9.16
N GLY A 281 -18.00 -17.37 -8.66
CA GLY A 281 -17.98 -17.68 -7.22
C GLY A 281 -17.27 -16.60 -6.40
N LEU A 282 -16.11 -16.12 -6.84
CA LEU A 282 -15.40 -15.02 -6.21
C LEU A 282 -16.23 -13.73 -6.18
N PHE A 283 -16.94 -13.41 -7.26
CA PHE A 283 -17.85 -12.28 -7.31
C PHE A 283 -18.95 -12.40 -6.24
N VAL A 284 -19.63 -13.55 -6.21
CA VAL A 284 -20.73 -13.80 -5.25
C VAL A 284 -20.22 -13.80 -3.80
N ILE A 285 -19.08 -14.45 -3.53
CA ILE A 285 -18.48 -14.48 -2.19
C ILE A 285 -18.06 -13.08 -1.76
N ALA A 286 -17.40 -12.30 -2.63
CA ALA A 286 -16.98 -10.94 -2.30
C ALA A 286 -18.20 -10.03 -2.03
N VAL A 287 -19.26 -10.12 -2.84
CA VAL A 287 -20.52 -9.39 -2.60
C VAL A 287 -21.13 -9.81 -1.25
N PHE A 288 -21.23 -11.11 -0.98
CA PHE A 288 -21.77 -11.60 0.30
C PHE A 288 -20.97 -11.07 1.49
N MET A 289 -19.63 -11.11 1.41
CA MET A 289 -18.73 -10.66 2.47
C MET A 289 -18.83 -9.15 2.74
N MET A 290 -19.38 -8.36 1.83
CA MET A 290 -19.66 -6.94 2.04
C MET A 290 -20.99 -6.66 2.74
N LEU A 291 -21.89 -7.66 2.85
CA LEU A 291 -23.22 -7.49 3.43
C LEU A 291 -23.21 -7.73 4.96
N PRO A 292 -24.12 -7.10 5.73
CA PRO A 292 -24.23 -7.32 7.18
C PRO A 292 -24.38 -8.80 7.57
N ALA A 293 -25.03 -9.61 6.73
CA ALA A 293 -25.21 -11.05 6.94
C ALA A 293 -23.89 -11.83 7.07
N SER A 294 -22.76 -11.27 6.60
CA SER A 294 -21.43 -11.91 6.68
C SER A 294 -20.72 -11.66 8.00
N LEU A 295 -21.26 -10.85 8.91
CA LEU A 295 -20.64 -10.50 10.20
C LEU A 295 -20.12 -11.73 10.98
N PRO A 296 -20.84 -12.87 11.09
CA PRO A 296 -20.32 -14.06 11.78
C PRO A 296 -19.04 -14.61 11.14
N VAL A 297 -18.90 -14.51 9.81
CA VAL A 297 -17.67 -14.96 9.12
C VAL A 297 -16.48 -14.07 9.49
N TRP A 298 -16.67 -12.75 9.55
CA TRP A 298 -15.64 -11.81 9.98
C TRP A 298 -15.25 -11.99 11.45
N GLN A 299 -16.19 -12.41 12.30
CA GLN A 299 -15.91 -12.71 13.70
C GLN A 299 -15.03 -13.95 13.85
N ILE A 300 -15.24 -14.99 13.04
CA ILE A 300 -14.45 -16.24 13.03
C ILE A 300 -13.08 -16.01 12.36
N LEU A 301 -13.04 -15.32 11.23
CA LEU A 301 -11.83 -15.10 10.45
C LEU A 301 -11.16 -13.77 10.83
N SER A 302 -10.70 -13.66 12.08
CA SER A 302 -10.10 -12.44 12.62
C SER A 302 -9.01 -11.78 11.74
N PRO A 303 -8.11 -12.52 11.03
CA PRO A 303 -7.12 -11.89 10.15
C PRO A 303 -7.73 -11.04 9.03
N LEU A 304 -8.97 -11.32 8.62
CA LEU A 304 -9.66 -10.51 7.60
C LEU A 304 -10.06 -9.13 8.12
N ARG A 305 -10.20 -8.94 9.44
CA ARG A 305 -10.54 -7.63 10.04
C ARG A 305 -9.50 -6.56 9.74
N ALA A 306 -8.26 -6.95 9.49
CA ALA A 306 -7.22 -6.06 9.05
C ALA A 306 -7.49 -5.40 7.67
N LEU A 307 -8.51 -5.85 6.91
CA LEU A 307 -9.07 -5.11 5.78
C LEU A 307 -9.74 -3.78 6.19
N GLN A 308 -10.07 -3.59 7.46
CA GLN A 308 -10.76 -2.44 8.06
C GLN A 308 -12.21 -2.25 7.57
N PHE A 309 -12.46 -2.37 6.27
CA PHE A 309 -13.76 -2.11 5.65
C PHE A 309 -14.18 -3.27 4.74
N PRO A 310 -15.36 -3.89 4.95
CA PRO A 310 -15.85 -4.96 4.07
C PRO A 310 -15.95 -4.55 2.60
N TRP A 311 -16.36 -3.32 2.31
CA TRP A 311 -16.50 -2.79 0.95
C TRP A 311 -15.17 -2.70 0.17
N ARG A 312 -14.01 -2.81 0.83
CA ARG A 312 -12.73 -2.98 0.13
C ARG A 312 -12.72 -4.21 -0.78
N LEU A 313 -13.52 -5.24 -0.51
CA LEU A 313 -13.64 -6.41 -1.39
C LEU A 313 -14.16 -6.08 -2.80
N LEU A 314 -14.56 -4.85 -3.08
CA LEU A 314 -14.80 -4.37 -4.44
C LEU A 314 -13.57 -4.56 -5.36
N PHE A 315 -12.35 -4.65 -4.84
CA PHE A 315 -11.19 -5.00 -5.65
C PHE A 315 -11.27 -6.45 -6.20
N VAL A 316 -11.84 -7.40 -5.45
CA VAL A 316 -12.09 -8.77 -5.92
C VAL A 316 -13.25 -8.77 -6.93
N VAL A 317 -14.30 -8.01 -6.64
CA VAL A 317 -15.45 -7.83 -7.54
C VAL A 317 -14.99 -7.30 -8.90
N ASN A 318 -14.12 -6.29 -8.92
CA ASN A 318 -13.64 -5.67 -10.16
C ASN A 318 -12.86 -6.65 -11.06
N ILE A 319 -11.94 -7.42 -10.49
CA ILE A 319 -11.17 -8.40 -11.28
C ILE A 319 -12.06 -9.55 -11.77
N ALA A 320 -13.01 -9.98 -10.94
CA ALA A 320 -13.98 -11.01 -11.30
C ALA A 320 -14.92 -10.51 -12.43
N ALA A 321 -15.43 -9.30 -12.33
CA ALA A 321 -16.28 -8.69 -13.35
C ALA A 321 -15.54 -8.50 -14.68
N ALA A 322 -14.26 -8.11 -14.65
CA ALA A 322 -13.43 -8.01 -15.86
C ALA A 322 -13.26 -9.36 -16.54
N PHE A 323 -12.97 -10.42 -15.78
CA PHE A 323 -12.94 -11.77 -16.33
C PHE A 323 -14.28 -12.18 -16.94
N CYS A 324 -15.38 -11.94 -16.23
CA CYS A 324 -16.75 -12.22 -16.70
C CYS A 324 -17.08 -11.46 -18.00
N ALA A 325 -16.60 -10.19 -18.15
CA ALA A 325 -16.80 -9.44 -19.38
C ALA A 325 -16.10 -10.08 -20.57
N GLY A 326 -14.84 -10.51 -20.41
CA GLY A 326 -14.11 -11.26 -21.45
C GLY A 326 -14.79 -12.59 -21.78
N TYR A 327 -15.21 -13.34 -20.77
CA TYR A 327 -15.90 -14.63 -20.94
C TYR A 327 -17.26 -14.49 -21.63
N PHE A 328 -18.07 -13.48 -21.25
CA PHE A 328 -19.35 -13.20 -21.91
C PHE A 328 -19.18 -12.90 -23.40
N LEU A 329 -18.14 -12.14 -23.76
CA LEU A 329 -17.87 -11.77 -25.13
C LEU A 329 -17.23 -12.91 -25.97
N LYS A 330 -16.74 -13.97 -25.31
CA LYS A 330 -16.18 -15.15 -25.99
C LYS A 330 -17.24 -15.82 -26.86
N GLY A 331 -16.89 -16.10 -28.10
CA GLY A 331 -17.79 -16.78 -29.05
C GLY A 331 -18.92 -15.94 -29.62
N GLN A 332 -19.03 -14.66 -29.25
CA GLN A 332 -20.02 -13.75 -29.84
C GLN A 332 -19.61 -13.39 -31.28
N LYS A 333 -20.46 -13.70 -32.28
CA LYS A 333 -20.20 -13.40 -33.70
C LYS A 333 -19.93 -11.91 -33.97
N LYS A 334 -20.51 -11.01 -33.16
CA LYS A 334 -20.36 -9.55 -33.25
C LYS A 334 -19.50 -8.98 -32.12
N ALA A 335 -18.58 -9.78 -31.58
CA ALA A 335 -17.74 -9.34 -30.44
C ALA A 335 -17.05 -7.97 -30.64
N PRO A 336 -16.51 -7.59 -31.80
CA PRO A 336 -15.93 -6.26 -32.00
C PRO A 336 -16.96 -5.13 -31.80
N VAL A 337 -18.15 -5.29 -32.36
CA VAL A 337 -19.22 -4.28 -32.23
C VAL A 337 -19.70 -4.17 -30.78
N ILE A 338 -19.94 -5.32 -30.14
CA ILE A 338 -20.39 -5.35 -28.74
C ILE A 338 -19.31 -4.75 -27.84
N ALA A 339 -18.03 -5.03 -28.08
CA ALA A 339 -16.91 -4.46 -27.33
C ALA A 339 -16.86 -2.93 -27.45
N VAL A 340 -17.01 -2.39 -28.68
CA VAL A 340 -17.04 -0.94 -28.90
C VAL A 340 -18.24 -0.30 -28.18
N VAL A 341 -19.42 -0.88 -28.30
CA VAL A 341 -20.63 -0.39 -27.61
C VAL A 341 -20.43 -0.41 -26.09
N LEU A 342 -19.86 -1.50 -25.55
CA LEU A 342 -19.58 -1.62 -24.13
C LEU A 342 -18.55 -0.58 -23.67
N ILE A 343 -17.48 -0.34 -24.43
CA ILE A 343 -16.47 0.68 -24.12
C ILE A 343 -17.12 2.07 -24.10
N ILE A 344 -17.93 2.41 -25.08
CA ILE A 344 -18.67 3.70 -25.12
C ILE A 344 -19.60 3.79 -23.92
N ALA A 345 -20.36 2.74 -23.60
CA ALA A 345 -21.26 2.71 -22.46
C ALA A 345 -20.50 2.94 -21.13
N VAL A 346 -19.36 2.27 -20.92
CA VAL A 346 -18.52 2.46 -19.72
C VAL A 346 -18.01 3.89 -19.63
N LEU A 347 -17.52 4.49 -20.72
CA LEU A 347 -17.06 5.89 -20.76
C LEU A 347 -18.19 6.87 -20.41
N VAL A 348 -19.37 6.66 -20.97
CA VAL A 348 -20.54 7.51 -20.68
C VAL A 348 -21.01 7.36 -19.24
N LEU A 349 -21.08 6.14 -18.73
CA LEU A 349 -21.50 5.87 -17.35
C LEU A 349 -20.48 6.37 -16.32
N SER A 350 -19.20 6.39 -16.65
CA SER A 350 -18.13 6.85 -15.74
C SER A 350 -17.97 8.37 -15.70
N ARG A 351 -18.66 9.13 -16.57
CA ARG A 351 -18.49 10.60 -16.70
C ARG A 351 -18.58 11.38 -15.39
N ASN A 352 -19.49 10.96 -14.49
CA ASN A 352 -19.69 11.64 -13.21
C ASN A 352 -18.59 11.31 -12.18
N PHE A 353 -17.82 10.24 -12.36
CA PHE A 353 -16.76 9.79 -11.43
C PHE A 353 -15.46 10.57 -11.58
N TRP A 354 -15.32 11.40 -12.63
CA TRP A 354 -14.20 12.30 -12.84
C TRP A 354 -14.28 13.57 -11.99
N SER A 355 -15.37 13.77 -11.24
CA SER A 355 -15.54 14.93 -10.37
C SER A 355 -14.77 14.75 -9.06
N VAL A 356 -14.31 15.87 -8.53
CA VAL A 356 -13.51 15.96 -7.30
C VAL A 356 -14.23 16.81 -6.26
N GLY A 357 -14.11 16.45 -4.97
CA GLY A 357 -14.84 17.13 -3.90
C GLY A 357 -14.29 18.53 -3.61
N ARG A 358 -12.99 18.64 -3.37
CA ARG A 358 -12.32 19.90 -3.02
C ARG A 358 -10.95 20.01 -3.67
N TYR A 359 -10.53 21.26 -3.89
CA TYR A 359 -9.18 21.59 -4.33
C TYR A 359 -8.43 22.32 -3.20
N TYR A 360 -7.24 21.86 -2.86
CA TYR A 360 -6.32 22.59 -1.99
C TYR A 360 -5.19 23.21 -2.79
N PRO A 361 -4.68 24.40 -2.39
CA PRO A 361 -3.46 24.96 -2.94
C PRO A 361 -2.26 24.02 -2.72
N GLU A 362 -1.34 23.94 -3.67
CA GLU A 362 -0.16 23.08 -3.57
C GLU A 362 0.76 23.48 -2.40
N SER A 363 0.83 24.78 -2.11
CA SER A 363 1.60 25.33 -0.99
C SER A 363 1.20 24.78 0.37
N ASP A 364 -0.07 24.40 0.56
CA ASP A 364 -0.59 23.98 1.86
C ASP A 364 -0.10 22.60 2.28
N LEU A 365 0.32 21.76 1.32
CA LEU A 365 0.77 20.38 1.58
C LEU A 365 2.27 20.22 1.72
N THR A 366 3.02 21.14 1.16
CA THR A 366 4.48 21.14 1.24
C THR A 366 4.98 21.93 2.44
N ASP A 367 4.15 22.78 3.01
CA ASP A 367 4.46 23.54 4.21
C ASP A 367 4.21 22.69 5.47
N MET A 368 5.29 22.30 6.15
CA MET A 368 5.26 21.46 7.34
C MET A 368 4.39 22.08 8.47
N LYS A 369 4.35 23.40 8.62
CA LYS A 369 3.53 24.09 9.61
C LYS A 369 2.05 23.92 9.35
N LYS A 370 1.63 23.99 8.08
CA LYS A 370 0.23 23.80 7.68
C LYS A 370 -0.17 22.33 7.70
N THR A 371 0.73 21.43 7.34
CA THR A 371 0.49 19.98 7.33
C THR A 371 0.34 19.43 8.75
N ILE A 372 1.14 19.92 9.70
CA ILE A 372 1.02 19.56 11.13
C ILE A 372 -0.32 20.06 11.73
N GLY A 373 -0.87 21.16 11.23
CA GLY A 373 -2.15 21.71 11.66
C GLY A 373 -3.39 20.97 11.11
N TYR A 374 -3.23 19.97 10.23
CA TYR A 374 -4.33 19.15 9.74
C TYR A 374 -4.62 17.96 10.67
N PRO A 375 -5.73 17.97 11.43
CA PRO A 375 -6.06 16.90 12.38
C PRO A 375 -6.10 15.50 11.75
N GLY A 376 -6.50 15.40 10.47
CA GLY A 376 -6.60 14.12 9.74
C GLY A 376 -5.26 13.42 9.52
N ILE A 377 -4.16 14.16 9.28
CA ILE A 377 -2.83 13.54 9.12
C ILE A 377 -2.30 13.03 10.44
N LEU A 378 -2.54 13.78 11.53
CA LEU A 378 -2.11 13.38 12.86
C LEU A 378 -2.81 12.10 13.34
N THR A 379 -4.12 11.98 13.10
CA THR A 379 -4.89 10.80 13.51
C THR A 379 -4.58 9.56 12.71
N MET A 380 -4.35 9.67 11.39
CA MET A 380 -3.99 8.53 10.53
C MET A 380 -2.60 7.97 10.81
N LEU A 381 -1.70 8.77 11.38
CA LEU A 381 -0.32 8.38 11.61
C LEU A 381 -0.07 7.89 13.04
N LEU A 382 -1.06 8.02 13.95
CA LEU A 382 -0.94 7.55 15.34
C LEU A 382 -0.79 6.02 15.44
N GLU A 383 -1.34 5.27 14.50
CA GLU A 383 -1.23 3.80 14.46
C GLU A 383 0.22 3.33 14.27
N GLU A 384 1.04 4.10 13.57
CA GLU A 384 2.44 3.77 13.29
C GLU A 384 3.41 4.39 14.33
N THR A 385 2.89 5.14 15.34
CA THR A 385 3.73 5.69 16.43
C THR A 385 4.18 4.58 17.38
N PRO A 386 5.40 4.69 17.93
CA PRO A 386 5.87 3.79 18.98
C PRO A 386 4.99 3.85 20.23
N LYS A 387 4.75 2.73 20.91
CA LYS A 387 3.90 2.64 22.12
C LYS A 387 4.39 3.46 23.32
N TRP A 388 5.66 3.80 23.37
CA TRP A 388 6.26 4.68 24.37
C TRP A 388 6.13 6.17 24.05
N HIS A 389 5.46 6.51 22.93
CA HIS A 389 5.18 7.90 22.59
C HIS A 389 4.29 8.57 23.64
N VAL A 390 4.73 9.71 24.15
CA VAL A 390 3.93 10.59 25.00
C VAL A 390 3.47 11.76 24.13
N ILE A 391 2.15 11.93 23.96
CA ILE A 391 1.59 13.05 23.21
C ILE A 391 1.98 14.35 23.91
N GLN A 392 2.97 15.04 23.41
CA GLN A 392 3.33 16.37 23.85
C GLN A 392 2.54 17.40 23.03
N GLN A 393 1.46 17.93 23.58
CA GLN A 393 0.64 18.97 22.95
C GLN A 393 1.41 20.28 22.66
N GLU A 394 2.61 20.48 23.19
CA GLU A 394 3.37 21.74 23.12
C GLU A 394 4.80 21.61 22.58
N SER A 395 5.17 20.50 21.95
CA SER A 395 6.53 20.41 21.40
C SER A 395 6.70 21.39 20.24
N ASN A 396 7.55 22.40 20.41
CA ASN A 396 7.99 23.24 19.32
C ASN A 396 8.70 22.36 18.28
N PRO A 397 8.14 22.15 17.06
CA PRO A 397 8.72 21.25 16.06
C PRO A 397 10.07 21.71 15.52
N TYR A 398 10.54 22.87 15.93
CA TYR A 398 11.81 23.48 15.49
C TYR A 398 12.96 23.32 16.48
N THR A 399 12.74 22.73 17.66
CA THR A 399 13.82 22.43 18.59
C THR A 399 14.27 20.98 18.38
N PHE A 400 15.54 20.81 17.99
CA PHE A 400 16.12 19.49 17.72
C PHE A 400 16.56 18.74 18.98
N PHE A 401 16.78 19.48 20.07
CA PHE A 401 17.33 18.96 21.32
C PHE A 401 16.63 19.57 22.53
N ASN A 402 16.69 18.82 23.62
CA ASN A 402 16.27 19.30 24.93
C ASN A 402 17.29 18.84 25.99
N VAL A 403 17.65 19.72 26.93
CA VAL A 403 18.47 19.38 28.10
C VAL A 403 17.49 19.05 29.22
N GLN A 404 17.35 17.77 29.58
CA GLN A 404 16.41 17.31 30.59
C GLN A 404 16.94 17.49 32.02
N SER A 405 18.24 17.35 32.19
CA SER A 405 18.90 17.58 33.46
C SER A 405 20.33 18.06 33.23
N GLY A 406 20.92 18.72 34.21
CA GLY A 406 22.26 19.27 34.09
C GLY A 406 22.26 20.69 33.54
N GLN A 407 23.35 21.07 32.88
CA GLN A 407 23.56 22.36 32.25
C GLN A 407 24.45 22.16 31.03
N ALA A 408 23.89 22.32 29.85
CA ALA A 408 24.59 22.11 28.60
C ALA A 408 24.04 22.99 27.49
N GLY A 409 24.93 23.41 26.58
CA GLY A 409 24.58 24.01 25.28
C GLY A 409 24.68 22.96 24.18
N VAL A 410 23.76 22.98 23.20
CA VAL A 410 23.78 22.07 22.07
C VAL A 410 23.77 22.84 20.78
N LYS A 411 24.72 22.52 19.86
CA LYS A 411 24.84 23.13 18.53
C LYS A 411 24.66 22.05 17.47
N ASN A 412 23.63 22.19 16.67
CA ASN A 412 23.37 21.29 15.54
C ASN A 412 24.44 21.49 14.43
N LEU A 413 25.02 20.39 13.94
CA LEU A 413 25.98 20.36 12.84
C LEU A 413 25.39 19.69 11.59
N ILE A 414 24.74 18.52 11.75
CA ILE A 414 24.11 17.75 10.65
C ILE A 414 22.81 17.16 11.17
N TRP A 415 21.74 17.26 10.36
CA TRP A 415 20.44 16.70 10.69
C TRP A 415 19.78 16.06 9.45
N LYS A 416 20.05 14.77 9.23
CA LYS A 416 19.49 13.95 8.17
C LYS A 416 18.33 13.07 8.68
N THR A 417 17.70 12.31 7.83
CA THR A 417 16.60 11.41 8.21
C THR A 417 17.06 10.21 9.05
N ASN A 418 18.32 9.80 8.94
CA ASN A 418 18.89 8.62 9.61
C ASN A 418 20.23 8.90 10.32
N TYR A 419 20.65 10.17 10.38
CA TYR A 419 21.92 10.56 10.95
C TYR A 419 21.88 11.99 11.47
N HIS A 420 22.20 12.16 12.75
CA HIS A 420 22.34 13.46 13.38
C HIS A 420 23.75 13.61 13.93
N LYS A 421 24.32 14.81 13.83
CA LYS A 421 25.61 15.15 14.43
C LYS A 421 25.51 16.53 15.06
N PHE A 422 25.96 16.64 16.31
CA PHE A 422 25.88 17.87 17.08
C PHE A 422 27.00 17.96 18.11
N GLU A 423 27.33 19.17 18.49
CA GLU A 423 28.31 19.48 19.53
C GLU A 423 27.55 19.80 20.82
N VAL A 424 27.97 19.18 21.92
CA VAL A 424 27.43 19.41 23.26
C VAL A 424 28.53 20.02 24.12
N THR A 425 28.29 21.20 24.70
CA THR A 425 29.13 21.82 25.70
C THR A 425 28.44 21.68 27.04
N ALA A 426 28.87 20.74 27.88
CA ALA A 426 28.27 20.47 29.19
C ALA A 426 29.14 21.02 30.30
N GLU A 427 28.55 21.86 31.16
CA GLU A 427 29.24 22.39 32.38
C GLU A 427 29.31 21.33 33.48
N LYS A 428 28.34 20.43 33.52
CA LYS A 428 28.22 19.28 34.43
C LYS A 428 27.58 18.12 33.74
N GLN A 429 27.62 16.93 34.34
CA GLN A 429 26.92 15.78 33.82
C GLN A 429 25.48 16.13 33.46
N SER A 430 25.08 15.91 32.24
CA SER A 430 23.81 16.37 31.69
C SER A 430 23.11 15.23 30.92
N VAL A 431 21.78 15.23 30.94
CA VAL A 431 20.96 14.35 30.14
C VAL A 431 20.43 15.16 28.96
N ILE A 432 20.74 14.70 27.76
CA ILE A 432 20.33 15.32 26.49
C ILE A 432 19.29 14.42 25.84
N ASN A 433 18.22 15.00 25.34
CA ASN A 433 17.28 14.36 24.40
C ASN A 433 17.52 14.89 23.00
N ASP A 434 17.95 14.00 22.11
CA ASP A 434 17.74 14.16 20.67
C ASP A 434 16.23 13.96 20.41
N LYS A 435 15.54 14.98 19.93
CA LYS A 435 14.10 14.95 19.66
C LYS A 435 13.75 14.05 18.48
N THR A 436 14.09 12.80 18.63
CA THR A 436 13.79 11.71 17.71
C THR A 436 13.22 10.56 18.53
N HIS A 437 12.08 9.99 18.12
CA HIS A 437 11.54 8.85 18.81
C HIS A 437 12.54 7.71 18.86
N TYR A 438 12.64 7.09 20.04
CA TYR A 438 13.35 5.83 20.13
C TYR A 438 12.70 4.79 19.21
N TRP A 439 13.54 4.05 18.49
CA TRP A 439 13.14 2.89 17.69
C TRP A 439 14.30 1.92 17.63
N PRO A 440 14.05 0.57 17.61
CA PRO A 440 15.12 -0.41 17.43
C PRO A 440 15.95 -0.10 16.19
N GLY A 441 17.25 0.09 16.41
CA GLY A 441 18.20 0.50 15.36
C GLY A 441 18.82 1.87 15.58
N TRP A 442 18.18 2.79 16.30
CA TRP A 442 18.82 4.03 16.68
C TRP A 442 19.91 3.77 17.74
N LYS A 443 21.08 4.33 17.51
CA LYS A 443 22.25 4.29 18.39
C LYS A 443 22.83 5.69 18.53
N VAL A 444 23.34 6.00 19.74
CA VAL A 444 24.00 7.27 20.01
C VAL A 444 25.44 7.02 20.39
N PHE A 445 26.34 7.86 19.89
CA PHE A 445 27.77 7.83 20.13
C PHE A 445 28.21 9.18 20.69
N VAL A 446 28.95 9.17 21.77
CA VAL A 446 29.62 10.35 22.34
C VAL A 446 31.12 10.18 22.09
N ASP A 447 31.73 11.10 21.37
CA ASP A 447 33.15 11.04 20.95
C ASP A 447 33.52 9.72 20.29
N GLY A 448 32.60 9.16 19.48
CA GLY A 448 32.80 7.89 18.77
C GLY A 448 32.54 6.62 19.59
N GLN A 449 32.27 6.72 20.89
CA GLN A 449 31.91 5.58 21.75
C GLN A 449 30.40 5.45 21.88
N GLU A 450 29.86 4.22 21.64
CA GLU A 450 28.42 3.95 21.78
C GLU A 450 28.01 4.16 23.26
N THR A 451 27.04 5.05 23.48
CA THR A 451 26.47 5.29 24.81
C THR A 451 25.14 4.58 24.99
N LYS A 452 24.82 4.23 26.24
CA LYS A 452 23.55 3.58 26.55
C LYS A 452 22.41 4.60 26.50
N LEU A 453 21.37 4.28 25.78
CA LEU A 453 20.14 5.06 25.80
C LEU A 453 19.36 4.83 27.10
N ILE A 454 18.75 5.90 27.60
CA ILE A 454 17.82 5.85 28.73
C ILE A 454 16.53 5.18 28.26
N ASP A 455 15.91 4.40 29.16
CA ASP A 455 14.66 3.68 28.87
C ASP A 455 13.62 4.63 28.24
N PRO A 456 13.05 4.30 27.07
CA PRO A 456 12.07 5.14 26.39
C PRO A 456 10.78 5.38 27.20
N TYR A 457 10.45 4.53 28.16
CA TYR A 457 9.32 4.75 29.08
C TYR A 457 9.64 5.68 30.25
N SER A 458 10.88 6.08 30.41
CA SER A 458 11.30 6.97 31.49
C SER A 458 10.82 8.40 31.27
N LYS A 459 10.58 9.13 32.38
CA LYS A 459 10.24 10.56 32.35
C LYS A 459 11.37 11.41 31.74
N LEU A 460 12.61 10.93 31.78
CA LEU A 460 13.78 11.64 31.24
C LEU A 460 13.83 11.51 29.73
N SER A 461 13.42 10.38 29.13
CA SER A 461 13.43 10.17 27.69
C SER A 461 12.15 10.65 26.99
N GLN A 462 11.00 10.51 27.66
CA GLN A 462 9.69 10.86 27.09
C GLN A 462 9.47 10.22 25.70
N GLY A 463 9.97 8.99 25.50
CA GLY A 463 9.86 8.26 24.24
C GLY A 463 10.90 8.62 23.19
N THR A 464 11.84 9.54 23.47
CA THR A 464 12.88 10.01 22.56
C THR A 464 14.26 9.42 22.87
N LEU A 465 15.26 9.71 22.04
CA LEU A 465 16.65 9.27 22.25
C LEU A 465 17.28 10.12 23.37
N ALA A 466 17.23 9.63 24.59
CA ALA A 466 17.83 10.27 25.75
C ALA A 466 19.13 9.54 26.18
N PHE A 467 20.16 10.30 26.52
CA PHE A 467 21.47 9.79 26.89
C PHE A 467 22.22 10.77 27.78
N GLU A 468 23.21 10.27 28.49
CA GLU A 468 24.08 11.06 29.36
C GLU A 468 25.31 11.58 28.63
N VAL A 469 25.72 12.81 28.94
CA VAL A 469 26.95 13.45 28.47
C VAL A 469 27.73 13.95 29.66
N PRO A 470 29.03 13.59 29.83
CA PRO A 470 29.87 14.09 30.92
C PRO A 470 30.19 15.59 30.75
N PRO A 471 30.77 16.25 31.77
CA PRO A 471 31.28 17.63 31.63
C PRO A 471 32.36 17.72 30.54
N GLY A 472 32.30 18.77 29.69
CA GLY A 472 33.25 18.99 28.60
C GLY A 472 32.58 19.38 27.31
N ILE A 473 33.39 19.41 26.23
CA ILE A 473 32.93 19.59 24.84
C ILE A 473 32.98 18.24 24.17
N HIS A 474 31.84 17.79 23.66
CA HIS A 474 31.67 16.46 23.10
C HIS A 474 31.01 16.53 21.71
N ILE A 475 31.46 15.65 20.81
CA ILE A 475 30.77 15.41 19.54
C ILE A 475 29.84 14.21 19.71
N VAL A 476 28.56 14.45 19.50
CA VAL A 476 27.53 13.42 19.59
C VAL A 476 27.00 13.08 18.21
N GLU A 477 26.82 11.80 17.96
CA GLU A 477 26.24 11.28 16.71
C GLU A 477 25.12 10.29 17.02
N SER A 478 23.91 10.58 16.53
CA SER A 478 22.78 9.64 16.52
C SER A 478 22.69 9.00 15.13
N ARG A 479 22.65 7.67 15.06
CA ARG A 479 22.63 6.93 13.80
C ARG A 479 21.52 5.87 13.81
N LEU A 480 20.66 5.85 12.79
CA LEU A 480 19.76 4.74 12.56
C LEU A 480 20.52 3.62 11.84
N THR A 481 20.71 2.51 12.52
CA THR A 481 21.36 1.30 12.00
C THR A 481 20.30 0.23 11.72
N GLU A 482 20.57 -0.66 10.76
CA GLU A 482 19.69 -1.80 10.51
C GLU A 482 19.95 -2.89 11.56
N PRO A 483 18.92 -3.28 12.36
CA PRO A 483 18.99 -4.44 13.25
C PRO A 483 19.29 -5.74 12.48
N LEU A 484 19.81 -6.76 13.16
CA LEU A 484 20.17 -8.05 12.52
C LEU A 484 19.00 -8.68 11.76
N LEU A 485 17.80 -8.61 12.33
CA LEU A 485 16.58 -9.10 11.67
C LEU A 485 16.35 -8.42 10.32
N ASN A 486 16.47 -7.09 10.28
CA ASN A 486 16.28 -6.31 9.05
C ASN A 486 17.38 -6.64 8.02
N LYS A 487 18.63 -6.77 8.47
CA LYS A 487 19.73 -7.18 7.57
C LYS A 487 19.49 -8.54 6.95
N ALA A 488 19.02 -9.52 7.74
CA ALA A 488 18.68 -10.84 7.25
C ALA A 488 17.50 -10.78 6.25
N ALA A 489 16.46 -10.04 6.55
CA ALA A 489 15.29 -9.85 5.68
C ALA A 489 15.70 -9.16 4.36
N ASN A 490 16.55 -8.12 4.42
CA ASN A 490 17.06 -7.42 3.25
C ASN A 490 17.91 -8.37 2.37
N ALA A 491 18.76 -9.21 2.99
CA ALA A 491 19.58 -10.19 2.27
C ALA A 491 18.72 -11.24 1.56
N ILE A 492 17.69 -11.80 2.25
CA ILE A 492 16.75 -12.75 1.64
C ILE A 492 16.09 -12.13 0.40
N SER A 493 15.57 -10.91 0.52
CA SER A 493 14.93 -10.21 -0.59
C SER A 493 15.88 -9.96 -1.76
N LEU A 494 17.07 -9.46 -1.47
CA LEU A 494 18.06 -9.14 -2.51
C LEU A 494 18.53 -10.40 -3.25
N ILE A 495 18.82 -11.48 -2.53
CA ILE A 495 19.20 -12.77 -3.10
C ILE A 495 18.07 -13.33 -3.97
N SER A 496 16.82 -13.29 -3.46
CA SER A 496 15.66 -13.79 -4.18
C SER A 496 15.36 -12.99 -5.46
N LEU A 497 15.48 -11.66 -5.39
CA LEU A 497 15.31 -10.80 -6.56
C LEU A 497 16.43 -11.00 -7.58
N ALA A 498 17.68 -11.05 -7.13
CA ALA A 498 18.84 -11.31 -7.98
C ALA A 498 18.73 -12.69 -8.67
N PHE A 499 18.28 -13.71 -7.93
CA PHE A 499 18.00 -15.04 -8.48
C PHE A 499 16.91 -15.00 -9.54
N ALA A 500 15.79 -14.30 -9.29
CA ALA A 500 14.71 -14.15 -10.27
C ALA A 500 15.21 -13.42 -11.53
N ILE A 501 15.96 -12.33 -11.39
CA ILE A 501 16.56 -11.60 -12.52
C ILE A 501 17.52 -12.52 -13.30
N MET A 502 18.36 -13.28 -12.62
CA MET A 502 19.26 -14.24 -13.26
C MET A 502 18.50 -15.29 -14.08
N LEU A 503 17.36 -15.79 -13.59
CA LEU A 503 16.52 -16.74 -14.32
C LEU A 503 15.90 -16.10 -15.58
N ILE A 504 15.58 -14.80 -15.54
CA ILE A 504 15.06 -14.07 -16.72
C ILE A 504 16.16 -13.90 -17.78
N LEU A 505 17.38 -13.58 -17.37
CA LEU A 505 18.50 -13.29 -18.28
C LEU A 505 19.12 -14.55 -18.91
N LYS A 506 19.10 -15.69 -18.20
CA LYS A 506 19.60 -16.96 -18.74
C LYS A 506 18.72 -17.48 -19.89
N LYS A 507 19.32 -18.35 -20.74
CA LYS A 507 18.56 -19.09 -21.78
C LYS A 507 17.42 -19.84 -21.11
N ASP A 508 16.22 -19.70 -21.68
CA ASP A 508 15.02 -20.30 -21.09
C ASP A 508 15.10 -21.83 -21.10
N ALA A 509 14.69 -22.44 -20.00
CA ALA A 509 14.62 -23.88 -19.84
C ALA A 509 13.36 -24.27 -19.08
N LYS A 510 12.82 -25.44 -19.38
CA LYS A 510 11.66 -25.99 -18.67
C LYS A 510 11.98 -26.18 -17.18
N LEU A 511 10.94 -26.02 -16.37
CA LEU A 511 10.98 -26.43 -14.95
C LEU A 511 10.92 -27.97 -14.90
N ALA A 512 11.76 -28.56 -14.07
CA ALA A 512 11.78 -30.01 -13.87
C ALA A 512 10.59 -30.48 -13.04
#